data_7f7c7f0b564e7ca6c8be77e72846333c
#
_entry.id   7f7c7f0b564e7ca6c8be77e72846333c
#
_cell.length_a   1.000
_cell.length_b   1.000
_cell.length_c   1.000
_cell.angle_alpha   90.00
_cell.angle_beta   90.00
_cell.angle_gamma   90.00
#
_symmetry.space_group_name_H-M   'P 1'
#
loop_
_entity.id
_entity.type
_entity.pdbx_description
1 polymer ?
#
loop_
_entity_poly.entity_id
_entity_poly.type
_entity_poly.pdbx_seq_one_letter_code
_entity_poly.pdbx_strand_id
1 'polypeptide(L)'
;MKNVLRLRVLRIAVACACTAALCSLGSVGQAQNHQPVILIHHPVTTKSAAAQREFDAGLTLMYAFNPEEAAYRFERAAEIDPQLAMAYYGMALATGPNINTTYELARARVGREAIAQARRLEPHASARERDYIEALAPRYEGVTTDERIAGAQRAYAVAMRTLARRYPNDLDATTLYAESLMDLTPLHMWNGDGTPAQHTPEVLALLNRVVGRNPDHIGANHLLIHAWEDSRTPQAALPAARHLMAADLPPGAEHLAHMPAHVFTRVGDYDDAIAAGLRAIALFRRYLPLERSTVHNAYYHHNFQVLNYAYMMSGQWANAHAAAIQIADQVGDNAAGVETYLRFHKWRELLGLTPPARPDVRWRFAHAMASAATGDQ
;
A
#
# COMPACT_ATOMS: atom_id res chain seq x y z
N MET A 1 8.81 38.78 -1.33
CA MET A 1 9.33 38.03 -2.49
C MET A 1 8.87 36.60 -2.33
N LYS A 2 7.91 36.22 -3.15
CA LYS A 2 7.18 34.94 -3.05
C LYS A 2 7.91 33.85 -3.84
N ASN A 3 8.51 32.86 -3.20
CA ASN A 3 8.93 31.63 -3.87
C ASN A 3 8.34 30.44 -3.08
N VAL A 4 7.13 30.07 -3.49
CA VAL A 4 6.55 28.78 -3.14
C VAL A 4 7.10 27.76 -4.12
N LEU A 5 7.83 26.78 -3.62
CA LEU A 5 8.43 25.70 -4.38
C LEU A 5 7.30 24.85 -4.97
N ARG A 6 6.98 25.06 -6.26
CA ARG A 6 6.04 24.19 -6.99
C ARG A 6 6.77 22.93 -7.41
N LEU A 7 6.49 21.82 -6.78
CA LEU A 7 6.78 20.48 -7.31
C LEU A 7 5.97 20.30 -8.61
N ARG A 8 6.63 20.48 -9.76
CA ARG A 8 6.03 20.17 -11.07
C ARG A 8 6.11 18.67 -11.29
N VAL A 9 4.98 18.00 -11.14
CA VAL A 9 4.76 16.67 -11.73
C VAL A 9 4.74 16.85 -13.25
N LEU A 10 5.66 16.18 -13.93
CA LEU A 10 5.81 16.23 -15.39
C LEU A 10 4.59 15.57 -16.05
N ARG A 11 3.68 16.37 -16.60
CA ARG A 11 2.57 15.87 -17.42
C ARG A 11 3.06 15.67 -18.85
N ILE A 12 3.05 14.42 -19.33
CA ILE A 12 3.13 14.13 -20.76
C ILE A 12 1.69 14.25 -21.31
N ALA A 13 1.43 15.34 -22.03
CA ALA A 13 0.17 15.54 -22.75
C ALA A 13 0.30 14.93 -24.14
N VAL A 14 -0.51 13.93 -24.44
CA VAL A 14 -0.80 13.53 -25.83
C VAL A 14 -2.02 14.34 -26.28
N ALA A 15 -1.79 15.24 -27.23
CA ALA A 15 -2.85 16.02 -27.85
C ALA A 15 -3.54 15.20 -28.95
N CYS A 16 -4.84 14.96 -28.81
CA CYS A 16 -5.71 14.63 -29.94
C CYS A 16 -6.73 15.76 -30.07
N ALA A 17 -6.65 16.48 -31.20
CA ALA A 17 -7.61 17.51 -31.57
C ALA A 17 -8.86 16.84 -32.19
N CYS A 18 -10.04 17.17 -31.68
CA CYS A 18 -11.28 17.11 -32.42
C CYS A 18 -12.24 18.20 -31.95
N THR A 19 -12.81 18.84 -32.94
CA THR A 19 -13.55 20.07 -33.03
C THR A 19 -14.87 20.15 -32.27
N ALA A 20 -15.20 21.37 -31.93
CA ALA A 20 -16.31 21.89 -31.14
C ALA A 20 -17.72 21.55 -31.63
N ALA A 21 -18.64 21.38 -30.66
CA ALA A 21 -20.03 21.88 -30.76
C ALA A 21 -20.48 22.31 -29.35
N LEU A 22 -20.88 23.56 -29.24
CA LEU A 22 -21.45 24.20 -28.06
C LEU A 22 -22.80 23.57 -27.70
N CYS A 23 -22.96 23.23 -26.41
CA CYS A 23 -24.22 23.34 -25.68
C CYS A 23 -23.92 23.64 -24.23
N SER A 24 -24.17 24.87 -23.85
CA SER A 24 -24.17 25.37 -22.48
C SER A 24 -25.34 24.78 -21.70
N LEU A 25 -25.05 24.08 -20.61
CA LEU A 25 -25.89 24.06 -19.40
C LEU A 25 -24.95 23.82 -18.22
N GLY A 26 -24.82 24.84 -17.38
CA GLY A 26 -24.02 24.79 -16.16
C GLY A 26 -24.59 23.78 -15.16
N SER A 27 -23.78 22.84 -14.78
CA SER A 27 -23.78 22.29 -13.44
C SER A 27 -22.37 22.51 -12.90
N VAL A 28 -22.20 23.56 -12.12
CA VAL A 28 -21.09 23.67 -11.18
C VAL A 28 -21.21 22.42 -10.30
N GLY A 29 -20.43 21.40 -10.62
CA GLY A 29 -20.27 20.25 -9.74
C GLY A 29 -19.77 20.78 -8.40
N GLN A 30 -20.64 20.82 -7.40
CA GLN A 30 -20.22 20.98 -6.02
C GLN A 30 -19.19 19.88 -5.78
N ALA A 31 -17.94 20.26 -5.63
CA ALA A 31 -16.93 19.40 -5.02
C ALA A 31 -17.54 18.99 -3.68
N GLN A 32 -18.07 17.77 -3.61
CA GLN A 32 -18.57 17.21 -2.37
C GLN A 32 -17.38 17.21 -1.43
N ASN A 33 -17.45 18.04 -0.42
CA ASN A 33 -16.46 18.21 0.63
C ASN A 33 -16.55 16.95 1.53
N HIS A 34 -16.14 15.80 0.97
CA HIS A 34 -16.05 14.57 1.75
C HIS A 34 -14.96 14.77 2.78
N GLN A 35 -15.36 14.98 4.02
CA GLN A 35 -14.43 14.95 5.14
C GLN A 35 -13.70 13.59 5.10
N PRO A 36 -12.36 13.56 5.15
CA PRO A 36 -11.64 12.30 5.15
C PRO A 36 -12.05 11.47 6.36
N VAL A 37 -12.32 10.19 6.14
CA VAL A 37 -12.50 9.23 7.24
C VAL A 37 -11.14 9.05 7.89
N ILE A 38 -11.03 9.41 9.17
CA ILE A 38 -9.79 9.35 9.95
C ILE A 38 -9.86 8.12 10.84
N LEU A 39 -8.91 7.22 10.65
CA LEU A 39 -8.78 5.98 11.43
C LEU A 39 -7.65 6.06 12.46
N ILE A 40 -6.71 6.97 12.26
CA ILE A 40 -5.60 7.24 13.18
C ILE A 40 -5.67 8.71 13.60
N HIS A 41 -5.52 8.95 14.89
CA HIS A 41 -5.31 10.30 15.42
C HIS A 41 -3.92 10.37 16.06
N HIS A 42 -3.01 11.11 15.41
CA HIS A 42 -1.68 11.41 15.94
C HIS A 42 -1.58 12.91 16.22
N PRO A 43 -1.65 13.35 17.49
CA PRO A 43 -1.63 14.77 17.82
C PRO A 43 -0.35 15.45 17.35
N VAL A 44 -0.48 16.53 16.58
CA VAL A 44 0.62 17.38 16.12
C VAL A 44 0.47 18.82 16.59
N THR A 45 1.59 19.55 16.66
CA THR A 45 1.61 20.94 17.15
C THR A 45 1.03 21.88 16.10
N THR A 46 -0.27 22.05 16.11
CA THR A 46 -1.00 23.01 15.28
C THR A 46 -2.20 23.57 16.05
N LYS A 47 -2.60 24.81 15.74
CA LYS A 47 -3.86 25.41 16.21
C LYS A 47 -5.02 25.15 15.25
N SER A 48 -4.73 24.62 14.06
CA SER A 48 -5.72 24.35 13.02
C SER A 48 -6.25 22.93 13.09
N ALA A 49 -7.49 22.76 13.53
CA ALA A 49 -8.17 21.47 13.48
C ALA A 49 -8.25 20.90 12.04
N ALA A 50 -8.22 21.77 11.01
CA ALA A 50 -8.21 21.33 9.62
C ALA A 50 -6.83 20.76 9.23
N ALA A 51 -5.73 21.40 9.65
CA ALA A 51 -4.38 20.88 9.43
C ALA A 51 -4.17 19.54 10.16
N GLN A 52 -4.67 19.42 11.40
CA GLN A 52 -4.62 18.15 12.14
C GLN A 52 -5.37 17.05 11.39
N ARG A 53 -6.58 17.32 10.88
CA ARG A 53 -7.34 16.31 10.11
C ARG A 53 -6.63 15.87 8.84
N GLU A 54 -6.01 16.79 8.09
CA GLU A 54 -5.26 16.43 6.89
C GLU A 54 -4.02 15.61 7.24
N PHE A 55 -3.34 15.93 8.35
CA PHE A 55 -2.22 15.11 8.84
C PHE A 55 -2.66 13.69 9.22
N ASP A 56 -3.73 13.56 9.99
CA ASP A 56 -4.28 12.26 10.40
C ASP A 56 -4.73 11.42 9.19
N ALA A 57 -5.36 12.07 8.19
CA ALA A 57 -5.71 11.43 6.92
C ALA A 57 -4.47 10.95 6.16
N GLY A 58 -3.41 11.77 6.12
CA GLY A 58 -2.13 11.40 5.53
C GLY A 58 -1.52 10.18 6.22
N LEU A 59 -1.50 10.14 7.55
CA LEU A 59 -0.97 9.00 8.31
C LEU A 59 -1.82 7.73 8.12
N THR A 60 -3.14 7.87 8.08
CA THR A 60 -4.06 6.77 7.74
C THR A 60 -3.69 6.14 6.39
N LEU A 61 -3.44 6.98 5.37
CA LEU A 61 -3.08 6.54 4.02
C LEU A 61 -1.66 5.97 3.93
N MET A 62 -0.73 6.45 4.77
CA MET A 62 0.59 5.81 4.92
C MET A 62 0.45 4.37 5.38
N TYR A 63 -0.35 4.12 6.42
CA TYR A 63 -0.62 2.75 6.87
C TYR A 63 -1.46 1.92 5.88
N ALA A 64 -2.10 2.57 4.90
CA ALA A 64 -2.77 1.91 3.78
C ALA A 64 -1.85 1.68 2.57
N PHE A 65 -0.57 1.97 2.66
CA PHE A 65 0.40 1.90 1.58
C PHE A 65 0.01 2.70 0.33
N ASN A 66 -0.66 3.86 0.56
CA ASN A 66 -0.97 4.84 -0.47
C ASN A 66 -0.13 6.12 -0.26
N PRO A 67 1.18 6.06 -0.53
CA PRO A 67 2.09 7.16 -0.20
C PRO A 67 1.84 8.43 -1.02
N GLU A 68 1.32 8.32 -2.24
CA GLU A 68 1.07 9.48 -3.09
C GLU A 68 -0.10 10.32 -2.58
N GLU A 69 -1.22 9.68 -2.21
CA GLU A 69 -2.35 10.40 -1.61
C GLU A 69 -2.01 10.86 -0.19
N ALA A 70 -1.21 10.08 0.56
CA ALA A 70 -0.69 10.51 1.86
C ALA A 70 0.15 11.79 1.73
N ALA A 71 1.08 11.84 0.77
CA ALA A 71 1.90 13.03 0.50
C ALA A 71 1.03 14.25 0.17
N TYR A 72 -0.01 14.07 -0.65
CA TYR A 72 -0.97 15.14 -0.93
C TYR A 72 -1.69 15.65 0.32
N ARG A 73 -2.11 14.74 1.23
CA ARG A 73 -2.75 15.14 2.50
C ARG A 73 -1.78 15.91 3.40
N PHE A 74 -0.53 15.48 3.49
CA PHE A 74 0.49 16.21 4.22
C PHE A 74 0.80 17.58 3.59
N GLU A 75 0.82 17.68 2.26
CA GLU A 75 0.95 18.97 1.55
C GLU A 75 -0.23 19.90 1.89
N ARG A 76 -1.47 19.38 1.89
CA ARG A 76 -2.65 20.11 2.32
C ARG A 76 -2.55 20.60 3.76
N ALA A 77 -2.03 19.76 4.66
CA ALA A 77 -1.80 20.17 6.05
C ALA A 77 -0.79 21.34 6.13
N ALA A 78 0.30 21.30 5.35
CA ALA A 78 1.28 22.38 5.27
C ALA A 78 0.73 23.65 4.61
N GLU A 79 -0.18 23.56 3.64
CA GLU A 79 -0.86 24.71 3.05
C GLU A 79 -1.77 25.42 4.05
N ILE A 80 -2.47 24.65 4.91
CA ILE A 80 -3.38 25.17 5.93
C ILE A 80 -2.58 25.78 7.10
N ASP A 81 -1.51 25.10 7.53
CA ASP A 81 -0.60 25.59 8.57
C ASP A 81 0.86 25.50 8.10
N PRO A 82 1.42 26.57 7.52
CA PRO A 82 2.79 26.57 6.99
C PRO A 82 3.88 26.40 8.06
N GLN A 83 3.55 26.48 9.35
CA GLN A 83 4.47 26.26 10.47
C GLN A 83 4.41 24.83 11.02
N LEU A 84 3.54 23.99 10.50
CA LEU A 84 3.40 22.58 10.92
C LEU A 84 4.59 21.74 10.43
N ALA A 85 5.61 21.59 11.26
CA ALA A 85 6.82 20.80 10.95
C ALA A 85 6.47 19.34 10.59
N MET A 86 5.48 18.76 11.29
CA MET A 86 5.06 17.37 11.07
C MET A 86 4.41 17.13 9.70
N ALA A 87 3.87 18.15 9.03
CA ALA A 87 3.40 18.00 7.66
C ALA A 87 4.56 17.68 6.70
N TYR A 88 5.70 18.35 6.86
CA TYR A 88 6.90 18.06 6.07
C TYR A 88 7.57 16.74 6.48
N TYR A 89 7.52 16.36 7.76
CA TYR A 89 7.87 15.02 8.21
C TYR A 89 7.02 13.96 7.48
N GLY A 90 5.71 14.15 7.42
CA GLY A 90 4.78 13.25 6.72
C GLY A 90 5.09 13.14 5.22
N MET A 91 5.36 14.27 4.55
CA MET A 91 5.81 14.26 3.15
C MET A 91 7.11 13.47 2.96
N ALA A 92 8.07 13.62 3.88
CA ALA A 92 9.28 12.81 3.86
C ALA A 92 8.96 11.32 4.08
N LEU A 93 8.15 10.99 5.09
CA LEU A 93 7.75 9.61 5.37
C LEU A 93 7.15 8.96 4.12
N ALA A 94 6.28 9.66 3.39
CA ALA A 94 5.63 9.19 2.17
C ALA A 94 6.58 8.97 0.98
N THR A 95 7.80 9.47 1.02
CA THR A 95 8.81 9.20 -0.03
C THR A 95 9.64 7.95 0.24
N GLY A 96 9.56 7.38 1.45
CA GLY A 96 10.26 6.14 1.80
C GLY A 96 9.68 4.92 1.09
N PRO A 97 10.43 3.81 1.03
CA PRO A 97 9.88 2.52 0.65
C PRO A 97 8.98 1.98 1.76
N ASN A 98 8.21 0.97 1.41
CA ASN A 98 7.60 0.03 2.32
C ASN A 98 7.91 -1.39 1.84
N ILE A 99 7.42 -2.41 2.53
CA ILE A 99 7.73 -3.82 2.19
C ILE A 99 7.26 -4.24 0.78
N ASN A 100 6.35 -3.49 0.15
CA ASN A 100 5.83 -3.76 -1.20
C ASN A 100 6.50 -2.89 -2.28
N THR A 101 7.36 -1.94 -1.90
CA THR A 101 7.96 -0.99 -2.84
C THR A 101 9.47 -0.90 -2.64
N THR A 102 10.18 -0.64 -3.73
CA THR A 102 11.63 -0.45 -3.68
C THR A 102 12.00 0.99 -3.32
N TYR A 103 13.18 1.17 -2.78
CA TYR A 103 13.75 2.49 -2.54
C TYR A 103 14.29 3.09 -3.84
N GLU A 104 13.86 4.30 -4.19
CA GLU A 104 14.29 4.99 -5.39
C GLU A 104 15.09 6.26 -5.03
N LEU A 105 16.25 6.46 -5.67
CA LEU A 105 17.10 7.63 -5.43
C LEU A 105 16.38 8.97 -5.70
N ALA A 106 15.49 9.01 -6.70
CA ALA A 106 14.70 10.20 -6.98
C ALA A 106 13.79 10.57 -5.79
N ARG A 107 13.17 9.59 -5.17
CA ARG A 107 12.33 9.75 -3.97
C ARG A 107 13.17 10.15 -2.75
N ALA A 108 14.39 9.59 -2.61
CA ALA A 108 15.31 9.97 -1.54
C ALA A 108 15.68 11.45 -1.57
N ARG A 109 15.83 12.04 -2.76
CA ARG A 109 16.08 13.49 -2.90
C ARG A 109 14.90 14.31 -2.36
N VAL A 110 13.67 13.93 -2.74
CA VAL A 110 12.45 14.61 -2.28
C VAL A 110 12.31 14.48 -0.76
N GLY A 111 12.54 13.28 -0.19
CA GLY A 111 12.50 13.05 1.25
C GLY A 111 13.52 13.90 2.01
N ARG A 112 14.74 14.04 1.48
CA ARG A 112 15.78 14.90 2.05
C ARG A 112 15.38 16.37 2.07
N GLU A 113 14.77 16.87 0.97
CA GLU A 113 14.28 18.24 0.90
C GLU A 113 13.14 18.48 1.92
N ALA A 114 12.23 17.52 2.07
CA ALA A 114 11.14 17.60 3.03
C ALA A 114 11.65 17.56 4.48
N ILE A 115 12.60 16.67 4.83
CA ILE A 115 13.23 16.66 6.16
C ILE A 115 13.97 17.96 6.45
N ALA A 116 14.68 18.52 5.48
CA ALA A 116 15.35 19.80 5.66
C ALA A 116 14.34 20.93 5.95
N GLN A 117 13.15 20.88 5.36
CA GLN A 117 12.08 21.83 5.66
C GLN A 117 11.48 21.58 7.05
N ALA A 118 11.23 20.32 7.43
CA ALA A 118 10.76 19.98 8.77
C ALA A 118 11.71 20.50 9.86
N ARG A 119 13.02 20.30 9.69
CA ARG A 119 14.06 20.83 10.60
C ARG A 119 14.06 22.35 10.71
N ARG A 120 13.84 23.09 9.61
CA ARG A 120 13.72 24.55 9.68
C ARG A 120 12.54 25.00 10.55
N LEU A 121 11.52 24.18 10.67
CA LEU A 121 10.31 24.44 11.44
C LEU A 121 10.33 23.86 12.86
N GLU A 122 11.40 23.19 13.28
CA GLU A 122 11.55 22.64 14.65
C GLU A 122 11.30 23.65 15.78
N PRO A 123 11.61 24.96 15.66
CA PRO A 123 11.24 25.92 16.70
C PRO A 123 9.74 25.98 16.98
N HIS A 124 8.89 25.54 16.05
CA HIS A 124 7.43 25.48 16.19
C HIS A 124 6.94 24.09 16.61
N ALA A 125 7.81 23.08 16.69
CA ALA A 125 7.49 21.71 17.01
C ALA A 125 7.73 21.39 18.49
N SER A 126 6.94 20.46 19.03
CA SER A 126 7.18 19.88 20.36
C SER A 126 8.47 19.06 20.39
N ALA A 127 8.97 18.74 21.59
CA ALA A 127 10.16 17.89 21.73
C ALA A 127 9.96 16.50 21.09
N ARG A 128 8.75 15.92 21.22
CA ARG A 128 8.42 14.63 20.59
C ARG A 128 8.48 14.72 19.08
N GLU A 129 7.91 15.75 18.48
CA GLU A 129 7.92 15.94 17.03
C GLU A 129 9.32 16.15 16.46
N ARG A 130 10.16 16.91 17.17
CA ARG A 130 11.59 17.03 16.79
C ARG A 130 12.30 15.67 16.80
N ASP A 131 12.04 14.83 17.81
CA ASP A 131 12.60 13.48 17.86
C ASP A 131 12.10 12.60 16.69
N TYR A 132 10.86 12.74 16.24
CA TYR A 132 10.35 12.07 15.03
C TYR A 132 11.07 12.54 13.76
N ILE A 133 11.26 13.85 13.60
CA ILE A 133 11.98 14.44 12.47
C ILE A 133 13.41 13.92 12.42
N GLU A 134 14.10 13.94 13.56
CA GLU A 134 15.49 13.47 13.67
C GLU A 134 15.60 11.94 13.53
N ALA A 135 14.59 11.19 13.91
CA ALA A 135 14.59 9.73 13.70
C ALA A 135 14.42 9.36 12.21
N LEU A 136 13.69 10.14 11.42
CA LEU A 136 13.49 9.87 9.99
C LEU A 136 14.67 10.35 9.13
N ALA A 137 15.38 11.39 9.54
CA ALA A 137 16.44 12.02 8.77
C ALA A 137 17.52 11.04 8.24
N PRO A 138 18.04 10.06 9.03
CA PRO A 138 19.03 9.11 8.56
C PRO A 138 18.61 8.28 7.34
N ARG A 139 17.30 8.13 7.09
CA ARG A 139 16.77 7.41 5.91
C ARG A 139 17.19 8.07 4.60
N TYR A 140 17.46 9.37 4.61
CA TYR A 140 17.72 10.19 3.42
C TYR A 140 19.08 10.83 3.39
N GLU A 141 19.73 11.01 4.54
CA GLU A 141 21.02 11.68 4.66
C GLU A 141 22.11 10.92 3.93
N GLY A 142 22.82 11.62 3.06
CA GLY A 142 23.95 11.06 2.31
C GLY A 142 23.57 10.00 1.27
N VAL A 143 22.28 9.72 1.05
CA VAL A 143 21.81 8.77 0.02
C VAL A 143 21.85 9.44 -1.34
N THR A 144 22.96 9.24 -2.04
CA THR A 144 23.23 9.78 -3.38
C THR A 144 23.48 8.67 -4.41
N THR A 145 23.64 7.43 -3.97
CA THR A 145 23.84 6.24 -4.80
C THR A 145 23.12 5.04 -4.18
N ASP A 146 22.86 4.00 -4.99
CA ASP A 146 22.15 2.80 -4.56
C ASP A 146 22.90 2.04 -3.45
N GLU A 147 24.24 2.05 -3.45
CA GLU A 147 25.04 1.38 -2.44
C GLU A 147 24.85 1.95 -1.03
N ARG A 148 24.40 3.21 -0.92
CA ARG A 148 24.15 3.87 0.37
C ARG A 148 22.77 3.54 0.96
N ILE A 149 21.84 3.04 0.14
CA ILE A 149 20.45 2.77 0.56
C ILE A 149 20.40 1.83 1.76
N ALA A 150 21.04 0.67 1.68
CA ALA A 150 21.00 -0.33 2.76
C ALA A 150 21.56 0.20 4.07
N GLY A 151 22.60 1.06 4.03
CA GLY A 151 23.15 1.73 5.20
C GLY A 151 22.16 2.70 5.83
N ALA A 152 21.49 3.51 5.01
CA ALA A 152 20.50 4.49 5.43
C ALA A 152 19.26 3.82 6.06
N GLN A 153 18.77 2.73 5.47
CA GLN A 153 17.65 1.96 6.05
C GLN A 153 18.00 1.39 7.42
N ARG A 154 19.20 0.85 7.60
CA ARG A 154 19.68 0.40 8.93
C ARG A 154 19.79 1.56 9.92
N ALA A 155 20.32 2.71 9.50
CA ALA A 155 20.43 3.89 10.36
C ALA A 155 19.04 4.40 10.79
N TYR A 156 18.07 4.40 9.86
CA TYR A 156 16.68 4.71 10.17
C TYR A 156 16.08 3.75 11.19
N ALA A 157 16.23 2.45 11.03
CA ALA A 157 15.71 1.47 11.98
C ALA A 157 16.33 1.64 13.39
N VAL A 158 17.62 1.97 13.49
CA VAL A 158 18.30 2.29 14.77
C VAL A 158 17.72 3.56 15.40
N ALA A 159 17.48 4.60 14.61
CA ALA A 159 16.89 5.84 15.09
C ALA A 159 15.45 5.63 15.57
N MET A 160 14.61 4.87 14.81
CA MET A 160 13.26 4.52 15.19
C MET A 160 13.19 3.65 16.46
N ARG A 161 14.16 2.75 16.66
CA ARG A 161 14.30 2.03 17.95
C ARG A 161 14.47 3.00 19.12
N THR A 162 15.31 4.02 18.95
CA THR A 162 15.57 5.02 19.98
C THR A 162 14.31 5.84 20.26
N LEU A 163 13.59 6.26 19.24
CA LEU A 163 12.32 6.97 19.34
C LEU A 163 11.27 6.15 20.10
N ALA A 164 11.02 4.91 19.67
CA ALA A 164 10.04 4.02 20.28
C ALA A 164 10.36 3.71 21.77
N ARG A 165 11.64 3.61 22.13
CA ARG A 165 12.07 3.45 23.53
C ARG A 165 11.89 4.70 24.37
N ARG A 166 12.10 5.88 23.77
CA ARG A 166 11.93 7.16 24.45
C ARG A 166 10.44 7.46 24.70
N TYR A 167 9.56 7.02 23.80
CA TYR A 167 8.10 7.22 23.87
C TYR A 167 7.35 5.88 23.88
N PRO A 168 7.44 5.07 24.97
CA PRO A 168 6.93 3.70 25.01
C PRO A 168 5.39 3.62 24.95
N ASN A 169 4.71 4.74 25.13
CA ASN A 169 3.25 4.86 25.05
C ASN A 169 2.78 5.36 23.66
N ASP A 170 3.69 5.77 22.81
CA ASP A 170 3.40 6.18 21.44
C ASP A 170 3.32 4.95 20.54
N LEU A 171 2.08 4.61 20.15
CA LEU A 171 1.82 3.41 19.36
C LEU A 171 2.28 3.57 17.92
N ASP A 172 2.25 4.79 17.37
CA ASP A 172 2.74 5.08 16.03
C ASP A 172 4.27 4.97 15.98
N ALA A 173 5.00 5.49 16.98
CA ALA A 173 6.44 5.31 17.06
C ALA A 173 6.83 3.82 17.10
N THR A 174 6.05 3.00 17.84
CA THR A 174 6.26 1.56 17.93
C THR A 174 5.96 0.87 16.60
N THR A 175 4.88 1.25 15.93
CA THR A 175 4.45 0.69 14.63
C THR A 175 5.45 1.03 13.53
N LEU A 176 5.86 2.30 13.43
CA LEU A 176 6.86 2.74 12.45
C LEU A 176 8.25 2.13 12.71
N TYR A 177 8.60 1.86 13.98
CA TYR A 177 9.80 1.09 14.29
C TYR A 177 9.69 -0.35 13.76
N ALA A 178 8.57 -1.03 13.99
CA ALA A 178 8.34 -2.37 13.44
C ALA A 178 8.42 -2.37 11.89
N GLU A 179 7.78 -1.40 11.22
CA GLU A 179 7.85 -1.23 9.77
C GLU A 179 9.30 -1.04 9.30
N SER A 180 10.09 -0.18 9.98
CA SER A 180 11.49 0.05 9.63
C SER A 180 12.36 -1.21 9.70
N LEU A 181 12.02 -2.17 10.57
CA LEU A 181 12.68 -3.48 10.63
C LEU A 181 12.24 -4.40 9.48
N MET A 182 10.95 -4.35 9.11
CA MET A 182 10.42 -5.10 7.96
C MET A 182 11.03 -4.61 6.65
N ASP A 183 11.27 -3.32 6.50
CA ASP A 183 11.92 -2.71 5.33
C ASP A 183 13.38 -3.15 5.13
N LEU A 184 14.04 -3.71 6.15
CA LEU A 184 15.39 -4.27 6.02
C LEU A 184 15.41 -5.60 5.26
N THR A 185 14.32 -6.35 5.28
CA THR A 185 14.15 -7.64 4.61
C THR A 185 12.74 -7.76 4.02
N PRO A 186 12.40 -6.90 3.01
CA PRO A 186 11.05 -6.86 2.46
C PRO A 186 10.57 -8.25 2.00
N LEU A 187 9.37 -8.64 2.40
CA LEU A 187 8.73 -9.93 2.08
C LEU A 187 9.51 -11.19 2.53
N HIS A 188 10.53 -11.04 3.39
CA HIS A 188 11.34 -12.16 3.89
C HIS A 188 11.29 -12.23 5.42
N MET A 189 10.05 -12.37 5.96
CA MET A 189 9.83 -12.51 7.40
C MET A 189 10.12 -13.94 7.90
N TRP A 190 10.12 -14.92 7.00
CA TRP A 190 10.30 -16.34 7.32
C TRP A 190 11.31 -16.97 6.38
N ASN A 191 12.18 -17.83 6.92
CA ASN A 191 13.12 -18.63 6.14
C ASN A 191 12.40 -19.80 5.45
N GLY A 192 13.02 -20.39 4.43
CA GLY A 192 12.43 -21.52 3.69
C GLY A 192 12.16 -22.77 4.54
N ASP A 193 12.86 -22.93 5.66
CA ASP A 193 12.61 -23.99 6.64
C ASP A 193 11.44 -23.67 7.62
N GLY A 194 10.86 -22.47 7.51
CA GLY A 194 9.77 -21.97 8.36
C GLY A 194 10.22 -21.37 9.68
N THR A 195 11.52 -21.19 9.90
CA THR A 195 12.02 -20.44 11.05
C THR A 195 11.87 -18.93 10.81
N PRO A 196 11.69 -18.12 11.88
CA PRO A 196 11.60 -16.67 11.71
C PRO A 196 12.93 -16.07 11.23
N ALA A 197 12.88 -15.09 10.32
CA ALA A 197 14.04 -14.31 9.92
C ALA A 197 14.51 -13.40 11.07
N GLN A 198 15.70 -12.80 10.91
CA GLN A 198 16.41 -12.08 11.96
C GLN A 198 15.55 -11.09 12.77
N HIS A 199 14.71 -10.30 12.11
CA HIS A 199 13.93 -9.24 12.76
C HIS A 199 12.49 -9.66 13.11
N THR A 200 12.01 -10.79 12.60
CA THR A 200 10.62 -11.24 12.77
C THR A 200 10.17 -11.34 14.22
N PRO A 201 10.94 -11.93 15.17
CA PRO A 201 10.51 -11.99 16.57
C PRO A 201 10.32 -10.61 17.20
N GLU A 202 11.21 -9.64 16.89
CA GLU A 202 11.10 -8.28 17.41
C GLU A 202 9.90 -7.55 16.79
N VAL A 203 9.69 -7.66 15.48
CA VAL A 203 8.53 -7.10 14.76
C VAL A 203 7.23 -7.61 15.37
N LEU A 204 7.08 -8.92 15.53
CA LEU A 204 5.88 -9.52 16.12
C LEU A 204 5.65 -9.06 17.56
N ALA A 205 6.69 -8.97 18.37
CA ALA A 205 6.57 -8.48 19.75
C ALA A 205 6.13 -7.01 19.81
N LEU A 206 6.65 -6.15 18.91
CA LEU A 206 6.28 -4.74 18.82
C LEU A 206 4.81 -4.59 18.39
N LEU A 207 4.41 -5.23 17.30
CA LEU A 207 3.07 -5.11 16.75
C LEU A 207 2.01 -5.71 17.69
N ASN A 208 2.28 -6.86 18.30
CA ASN A 208 1.38 -7.44 19.31
C ASN A 208 1.21 -6.54 20.53
N ARG A 209 2.24 -5.80 20.94
CA ARG A 209 2.13 -4.79 22.00
C ARG A 209 1.20 -3.66 21.59
N VAL A 210 1.28 -3.21 20.31
CA VAL A 210 0.41 -2.14 19.81
C VAL A 210 -1.05 -2.60 19.81
N VAL A 211 -1.38 -3.73 19.18
CA VAL A 211 -2.76 -4.23 19.11
C VAL A 211 -3.29 -4.66 20.49
N GLY A 212 -2.42 -5.08 21.40
CA GLY A 212 -2.82 -5.36 22.80
C GLY A 212 -3.25 -4.12 23.56
N ARG A 213 -2.84 -2.91 23.14
CA ARG A 213 -3.22 -1.61 23.75
C ARG A 213 -4.31 -0.89 22.96
N ASN A 214 -4.29 -1.03 21.64
CA ASN A 214 -5.29 -0.52 20.72
C ASN A 214 -5.57 -1.58 19.65
N PRO A 215 -6.57 -2.44 19.84
CA PRO A 215 -6.92 -3.49 18.89
C PRO A 215 -7.29 -2.96 17.50
N ASP A 216 -7.76 -1.72 17.41
CA ASP A 216 -8.21 -1.09 16.16
C ASP A 216 -7.09 -0.31 15.44
N HIS A 217 -5.83 -0.41 15.90
CA HIS A 217 -4.71 0.28 15.25
C HIS A 217 -4.45 -0.31 13.86
N ILE A 218 -4.96 0.35 12.82
CA ILE A 218 -4.97 -0.16 11.42
C ILE A 218 -3.57 -0.50 10.92
N GLY A 219 -2.55 0.35 11.18
CA GLY A 219 -1.18 0.11 10.75
C GLY A 219 -0.58 -1.15 11.38
N ALA A 220 -0.79 -1.36 12.68
CA ALA A 220 -0.28 -2.54 13.35
C ALA A 220 -0.99 -3.83 12.88
N ASN A 221 -2.31 -3.79 12.68
CA ASN A 221 -3.06 -4.92 12.12
C ASN A 221 -2.60 -5.25 10.70
N HIS A 222 -2.38 -4.22 9.86
CA HIS A 222 -1.85 -4.38 8.51
C HIS A 222 -0.48 -5.10 8.51
N LEU A 223 0.46 -4.55 9.27
CA LEU A 223 1.81 -5.11 9.35
C LEU A 223 1.85 -6.51 9.99
N LEU A 224 0.93 -6.83 10.93
CA LEU A 224 0.80 -8.18 11.47
C LEU A 224 0.38 -9.19 10.39
N ILE A 225 -0.50 -8.81 9.47
CA ILE A 225 -0.85 -9.69 8.34
C ILE A 225 0.40 -9.99 7.53
N HIS A 226 1.13 -8.98 7.09
CA HIS A 226 2.37 -9.17 6.35
C HIS A 226 3.43 -9.96 7.12
N ALA A 227 3.51 -9.78 8.45
CA ALA A 227 4.47 -10.51 9.27
C ALA A 227 4.13 -12.01 9.41
N TRP A 228 2.84 -12.40 9.26
CA TRP A 228 2.40 -13.78 9.43
C TRP A 228 2.03 -14.50 8.14
N GLU A 229 1.72 -13.79 7.05
CA GLU A 229 1.14 -14.38 5.83
C GLU A 229 1.99 -15.51 5.23
N ASP A 230 3.31 -15.45 5.29
CA ASP A 230 4.22 -16.46 4.76
C ASP A 230 4.69 -17.47 5.82
N SER A 231 4.19 -17.39 7.05
CA SER A 231 4.51 -18.33 8.10
C SER A 231 3.87 -19.71 7.87
N ARG A 232 4.31 -20.71 8.63
CA ARG A 232 3.61 -22.01 8.72
C ARG A 232 2.34 -21.95 9.57
N THR A 233 2.07 -20.83 10.24
CA THR A 233 0.93 -20.59 11.12
C THR A 233 0.20 -19.29 10.77
N PRO A 234 -0.26 -19.10 9.50
CA PRO A 234 -0.89 -17.86 9.05
C PRO A 234 -2.17 -17.52 9.84
N GLN A 235 -2.80 -18.51 10.46
CA GLN A 235 -3.96 -18.30 11.35
C GLN A 235 -3.67 -17.37 12.53
N ALA A 236 -2.41 -17.12 12.88
CA ALA A 236 -2.05 -16.14 13.91
C ALA A 236 -2.41 -14.70 13.51
N ALA A 237 -2.58 -14.42 12.21
CA ALA A 237 -3.03 -13.13 11.70
C ALA A 237 -4.56 -12.99 11.62
N LEU A 238 -5.36 -14.03 11.91
CA LEU A 238 -6.84 -13.95 11.83
C LEU A 238 -7.44 -12.81 12.67
N PRO A 239 -6.99 -12.53 13.91
CA PRO A 239 -7.52 -11.39 14.65
C PRO A 239 -7.30 -10.05 13.90
N ALA A 240 -6.09 -9.83 13.36
CA ALA A 240 -5.75 -8.64 12.59
C ALA A 240 -6.60 -8.53 11.31
N ALA A 241 -6.77 -9.63 10.57
CA ALA A 241 -7.61 -9.69 9.39
C ALA A 241 -9.07 -9.33 9.71
N ARG A 242 -9.63 -9.84 10.80
CA ARG A 242 -11.01 -9.53 11.23
C ARG A 242 -11.17 -8.07 11.65
N HIS A 243 -10.18 -7.46 12.32
CA HIS A 243 -10.19 -6.03 12.63
C HIS A 243 -10.23 -5.17 11.36
N LEU A 244 -9.40 -5.48 10.36
CA LEU A 244 -9.42 -4.75 9.08
C LEU A 244 -10.71 -4.99 8.28
N MET A 245 -11.32 -6.18 8.36
CA MET A 245 -12.64 -6.44 7.77
C MET A 245 -13.75 -5.60 8.39
N ALA A 246 -13.69 -5.33 9.69
CA ALA A 246 -14.68 -4.53 10.41
C ALA A 246 -14.47 -3.02 10.29
N ALA A 247 -13.27 -2.56 9.94
CA ALA A 247 -12.93 -1.13 9.88
C ALA A 247 -13.70 -0.40 8.76
N ASP A 248 -14.19 0.81 9.02
CA ASP A 248 -14.76 1.68 7.98
C ASP A 248 -13.63 2.41 7.24
N LEU A 249 -13.19 1.84 6.12
CA LEU A 249 -12.01 2.30 5.40
C LEU A 249 -12.35 3.44 4.42
N PRO A 250 -11.55 4.52 4.40
CA PRO A 250 -11.74 5.60 3.43
C PRO A 250 -11.35 5.18 2.01
N PRO A 251 -11.84 5.89 0.97
CA PRO A 251 -11.28 5.78 -0.38
C PRO A 251 -9.77 6.07 -0.34
N GLY A 252 -8.99 5.27 -1.06
CA GLY A 252 -7.52 5.31 -1.02
C GLY A 252 -6.90 4.30 -0.04
N ALA A 253 -7.72 3.62 0.79
CA ALA A 253 -7.28 2.58 1.72
C ALA A 253 -7.68 1.16 1.27
N GLU A 254 -7.88 0.95 -0.03
CA GLU A 254 -8.29 -0.33 -0.61
C GLU A 254 -7.31 -1.47 -0.33
N HIS A 255 -6.02 -1.17 -0.18
CA HIS A 255 -5.03 -2.17 0.21
C HIS A 255 -5.31 -2.75 1.60
N LEU A 256 -5.72 -1.93 2.57
CA LEU A 256 -6.16 -2.43 3.87
C LEU A 256 -7.40 -3.34 3.79
N ALA A 257 -8.32 -3.06 2.86
CA ALA A 257 -9.48 -3.91 2.63
C ALA A 257 -9.12 -5.25 1.98
N HIS A 258 -8.04 -5.27 1.18
CA HIS A 258 -7.52 -6.45 0.50
C HIS A 258 -6.75 -7.38 1.44
N MET A 259 -5.98 -6.85 2.38
CA MET A 259 -5.06 -7.61 3.23
C MET A 259 -5.70 -8.81 3.97
N PRO A 260 -6.94 -8.73 4.48
CA PRO A 260 -7.59 -9.90 5.07
C PRO A 260 -7.66 -11.11 4.11
N ALA A 261 -7.80 -10.87 2.78
CA ALA A 261 -7.88 -11.96 1.82
C ALA A 261 -6.60 -12.81 1.77
N HIS A 262 -5.44 -12.24 2.04
CA HIS A 262 -4.18 -13.00 2.15
C HIS A 262 -4.26 -14.05 3.25
N VAL A 263 -4.73 -13.67 4.44
CA VAL A 263 -4.87 -14.58 5.58
C VAL A 263 -5.93 -15.63 5.30
N PHE A 264 -7.13 -15.20 4.85
CA PHE A 264 -8.26 -16.10 4.60
C PHE A 264 -7.94 -17.12 3.52
N THR A 265 -7.25 -16.75 2.44
CA THR A 265 -6.80 -17.73 1.43
C THR A 265 -5.80 -18.76 2.00
N ARG A 266 -4.91 -18.34 2.89
CA ARG A 266 -3.90 -19.20 3.50
C ARG A 266 -4.50 -20.20 4.51
N VAL A 267 -5.61 -19.85 5.16
CA VAL A 267 -6.30 -20.73 6.12
C VAL A 267 -7.44 -21.52 5.50
N GLY A 268 -7.75 -21.31 4.20
CA GLY A 268 -8.81 -22.02 3.48
C GLY A 268 -10.21 -21.42 3.66
N ASP A 269 -10.31 -20.21 4.21
CA ASP A 269 -11.57 -19.48 4.39
C ASP A 269 -11.86 -18.64 3.13
N TYR A 270 -12.22 -19.34 2.04
CA TYR A 270 -12.33 -18.70 0.73
C TYR A 270 -13.52 -17.76 0.61
N ASP A 271 -14.60 -17.97 1.36
CA ASP A 271 -15.77 -17.07 1.34
C ASP A 271 -15.42 -15.71 1.92
N ASP A 272 -14.70 -15.66 3.05
CA ASP A 272 -14.22 -14.42 3.63
C ASP A 272 -13.14 -13.77 2.77
N ALA A 273 -12.28 -14.57 2.10
CA ALA A 273 -11.31 -14.06 1.13
C ALA A 273 -12.00 -13.37 -0.06
N ILE A 274 -13.07 -13.96 -0.59
CA ILE A 274 -13.89 -13.38 -1.67
C ILE A 274 -14.53 -12.07 -1.18
N ALA A 275 -15.12 -12.07 0.02
CA ALA A 275 -15.75 -10.88 0.58
C ALA A 275 -14.73 -9.72 0.74
N ALA A 276 -13.52 -10.00 1.23
CA ALA A 276 -12.45 -9.01 1.34
C ALA A 276 -12.01 -8.47 -0.03
N GLY A 277 -11.80 -9.35 -1.02
CA GLY A 277 -11.42 -8.95 -2.37
C GLY A 277 -12.48 -8.09 -3.06
N LEU A 278 -13.75 -8.45 -2.95
CA LEU A 278 -14.86 -7.66 -3.52
C LEU A 278 -14.97 -6.28 -2.85
N ARG A 279 -14.77 -6.22 -1.52
CA ARG A 279 -14.76 -4.96 -0.78
C ARG A 279 -13.61 -4.04 -1.23
N ALA A 280 -12.42 -4.60 -1.42
CA ALA A 280 -11.26 -3.85 -1.92
C ALA A 280 -11.53 -3.26 -3.32
N ILE A 281 -12.10 -4.05 -4.23
CA ILE A 281 -12.49 -3.60 -5.57
C ILE A 281 -13.55 -2.49 -5.50
N ALA A 282 -14.54 -2.62 -4.61
CA ALA A 282 -15.58 -1.58 -4.44
C ALA A 282 -14.99 -0.26 -3.92
N LEU A 283 -14.06 -0.31 -2.95
CA LEU A 283 -13.33 0.85 -2.46
C LEU A 283 -12.47 1.49 -3.57
N PHE A 284 -11.72 0.68 -4.31
CA PHE A 284 -10.91 1.15 -5.43
C PHE A 284 -11.75 1.92 -6.45
N ARG A 285 -12.90 1.36 -6.86
CA ARG A 285 -13.82 2.02 -7.81
C ARG A 285 -14.37 3.35 -7.30
N ARG A 286 -14.53 3.50 -5.99
CA ARG A 286 -14.92 4.78 -5.37
C ARG A 286 -13.77 5.79 -5.36
N TYR A 287 -12.52 5.31 -5.32
CA TYR A 287 -11.32 6.13 -5.32
C TYR A 287 -10.88 6.57 -6.72
N LEU A 288 -11.11 5.73 -7.76
CA LEU A 288 -10.70 6.01 -9.14
C LEU A 288 -10.96 7.46 -9.63
N PRO A 289 -12.13 8.07 -9.37
CA PRO A 289 -12.39 9.44 -9.78
C PRO A 289 -11.52 10.49 -9.09
N LEU A 290 -10.88 10.13 -7.99
CA LEU A 290 -10.02 10.98 -7.15
C LEU A 290 -8.53 10.65 -7.39
N GLU A 291 -8.24 9.60 -8.16
CA GLU A 291 -6.91 9.01 -8.27
C GLU A 291 -5.87 9.99 -8.80
N ARG A 292 -4.77 10.09 -8.06
CA ARG A 292 -3.58 10.89 -8.39
C ARG A 292 -2.34 10.04 -8.57
N SER A 293 -2.47 8.73 -8.36
CA SER A 293 -1.37 7.78 -8.29
C SER A 293 -1.47 6.70 -9.37
N THR A 294 -0.32 6.30 -9.90
CA THR A 294 -0.18 5.16 -10.81
C THR A 294 0.08 3.84 -10.09
N VAL A 295 0.45 3.88 -8.80
CA VAL A 295 0.77 2.68 -7.99
C VAL A 295 -0.49 1.86 -7.71
N HIS A 296 -1.65 2.50 -7.64
CA HIS A 296 -2.93 1.85 -7.42
C HIS A 296 -3.31 0.81 -8.48
N ASN A 297 -2.87 1.00 -9.73
CA ASN A 297 -3.14 0.02 -10.78
C ASN A 297 -2.55 -1.36 -10.46
N ALA A 298 -1.38 -1.41 -9.81
CA ALA A 298 -0.77 -2.67 -9.39
C ALA A 298 -1.58 -3.37 -8.30
N TYR A 299 -2.07 -2.63 -7.30
CA TYR A 299 -2.93 -3.19 -6.24
C TYR A 299 -4.30 -3.62 -6.78
N TYR A 300 -4.89 -2.87 -7.72
CA TYR A 300 -6.15 -3.25 -8.36
C TYR A 300 -6.02 -4.56 -9.12
N HIS A 301 -4.95 -4.70 -9.90
CA HIS A 301 -4.62 -5.95 -10.58
C HIS A 301 -4.44 -7.12 -9.59
N HIS A 302 -3.66 -6.90 -8.55
CA HIS A 302 -3.40 -7.90 -7.51
C HIS A 302 -4.68 -8.34 -6.78
N ASN A 303 -5.62 -7.43 -6.52
CA ASN A 303 -6.93 -7.76 -5.97
C ASN A 303 -7.67 -8.81 -6.81
N PHE A 304 -7.65 -8.70 -8.14
CA PHE A 304 -8.26 -9.70 -9.01
C PHE A 304 -7.51 -11.03 -9.00
N GLN A 305 -6.18 -11.01 -8.85
CA GLN A 305 -5.40 -12.25 -8.75
C GLN A 305 -5.79 -13.05 -7.50
N VAL A 306 -5.86 -12.40 -6.32
CA VAL A 306 -6.26 -13.05 -5.08
C VAL A 306 -7.72 -13.50 -5.13
N LEU A 307 -8.60 -12.69 -5.69
CA LEU A 307 -10.01 -13.04 -5.86
C LEU A 307 -10.19 -14.23 -6.83
N ASN A 308 -9.47 -14.25 -7.95
CA ASN A 308 -9.43 -15.36 -8.88
C ASN A 308 -8.98 -16.65 -8.18
N TYR A 309 -7.89 -16.58 -7.39
CA TYR A 309 -7.41 -17.71 -6.61
C TYR A 309 -8.47 -18.23 -5.64
N ALA A 310 -9.14 -17.37 -4.89
CA ALA A 310 -10.18 -17.76 -3.95
C ALA A 310 -11.37 -18.44 -4.66
N TYR A 311 -11.81 -17.92 -5.82
CA TYR A 311 -12.83 -18.56 -6.66
C TYR A 311 -12.39 -19.89 -7.23
N MET A 312 -11.13 -20.03 -7.65
CA MET A 312 -10.60 -21.30 -8.13
C MET A 312 -10.61 -22.37 -7.02
N MET A 313 -10.21 -21.98 -5.81
CA MET A 313 -10.14 -22.90 -4.67
C MET A 313 -11.51 -23.29 -4.13
N SER A 314 -12.50 -22.42 -4.23
CA SER A 314 -13.91 -22.71 -3.86
C SER A 314 -14.74 -23.34 -4.99
N GLY A 315 -14.14 -23.67 -6.14
CA GLY A 315 -14.82 -24.37 -7.23
C GLY A 315 -15.77 -23.51 -8.07
N GLN A 316 -15.66 -22.18 -8.03
CA GLN A 316 -16.56 -21.22 -8.67
C GLN A 316 -16.06 -20.82 -10.07
N TRP A 317 -16.20 -21.74 -11.06
CA TRP A 317 -15.71 -21.49 -12.44
C TRP A 317 -16.13 -20.14 -13.04
N ALA A 318 -17.42 -19.83 -13.01
CA ALA A 318 -17.91 -18.62 -13.68
C ALA A 318 -17.28 -17.34 -13.10
N ASN A 319 -17.14 -17.26 -11.78
CA ASN A 319 -16.53 -16.14 -11.08
C ASN A 319 -15.01 -16.10 -11.29
N ALA A 320 -14.35 -17.25 -11.21
CA ALA A 320 -12.91 -17.36 -11.47
C ALA A 320 -12.58 -16.93 -12.91
N HIS A 321 -13.36 -17.39 -13.88
CA HIS A 321 -13.20 -17.03 -15.30
C HIS A 321 -13.41 -15.53 -15.55
N ALA A 322 -14.44 -14.92 -14.94
CA ALA A 322 -14.65 -13.48 -15.03
C ALA A 322 -13.48 -12.67 -14.43
N ALA A 323 -12.93 -13.12 -13.30
CA ALA A 323 -11.74 -12.51 -12.70
C ALA A 323 -10.49 -12.69 -13.60
N ALA A 324 -10.31 -13.86 -14.22
CA ALA A 324 -9.21 -14.13 -15.15
C ALA A 324 -9.24 -13.21 -16.37
N ILE A 325 -10.43 -12.95 -16.93
CA ILE A 325 -10.62 -11.98 -18.03
C ILE A 325 -10.19 -10.57 -17.57
N GLN A 326 -10.61 -10.13 -16.38
CA GLN A 326 -10.21 -8.83 -15.85
C GLN A 326 -8.68 -8.73 -15.65
N ILE A 327 -8.03 -9.81 -15.23
CA ILE A 327 -6.57 -9.86 -15.12
C ILE A 327 -5.93 -9.69 -16.51
N ALA A 328 -6.39 -10.46 -17.50
CA ALA A 328 -5.87 -10.41 -18.87
C ALA A 328 -6.03 -9.01 -19.50
N ASP A 329 -7.20 -8.41 -19.36
CA ASP A 329 -7.51 -7.07 -19.89
C ASP A 329 -6.63 -5.98 -19.28
N GLN A 330 -6.35 -6.05 -17.96
CA GLN A 330 -5.53 -5.05 -17.27
C GLN A 330 -4.06 -5.08 -17.67
N VAL A 331 -3.52 -6.26 -17.95
CA VAL A 331 -2.11 -6.40 -18.35
C VAL A 331 -1.92 -6.46 -19.87
N GLY A 332 -3.00 -6.51 -20.64
CA GLY A 332 -2.95 -6.66 -22.09
C GLY A 332 -2.32 -8.00 -22.54
N ASP A 333 -2.43 -9.03 -21.71
CA ASP A 333 -1.82 -10.34 -21.95
C ASP A 333 -2.80 -11.49 -21.67
N ASN A 334 -3.18 -12.20 -22.72
CA ASN A 334 -4.08 -13.34 -22.66
C ASN A 334 -3.51 -14.54 -21.88
N ALA A 335 -2.20 -14.58 -21.63
CA ALA A 335 -1.60 -15.59 -20.76
C ALA A 335 -1.95 -15.39 -19.29
N ALA A 336 -2.33 -14.16 -18.91
CA ALA A 336 -2.76 -13.90 -17.53
C ALA A 336 -4.06 -14.65 -17.23
N GLY A 337 -4.05 -15.43 -16.16
CA GLY A 337 -5.21 -16.21 -15.74
C GLY A 337 -5.36 -17.58 -16.43
N VAL A 338 -4.41 -18.03 -17.25
CA VAL A 338 -4.42 -19.36 -17.88
C VAL A 338 -4.54 -20.51 -16.87
N GLU A 339 -4.05 -20.31 -15.65
CA GLU A 339 -4.17 -21.25 -14.55
C GLU A 339 -5.64 -21.55 -14.16
N THR A 340 -6.54 -20.61 -14.42
CA THR A 340 -7.98 -20.79 -14.20
C THR A 340 -8.53 -21.89 -15.10
N TYR A 341 -8.15 -21.88 -16.38
CA TYR A 341 -8.59 -22.93 -17.32
C TYR A 341 -8.01 -24.29 -16.98
N LEU A 342 -6.72 -24.33 -16.54
CA LEU A 342 -6.07 -25.56 -16.04
C LEU A 342 -6.83 -26.13 -14.84
N ARG A 343 -7.12 -25.30 -13.84
CA ARG A 343 -7.78 -25.70 -12.59
C ARG A 343 -9.13 -26.38 -12.83
N PHE A 344 -9.89 -25.86 -13.82
CA PHE A 344 -11.24 -26.35 -14.13
C PHE A 344 -11.29 -27.32 -15.32
N HIS A 345 -10.13 -27.76 -15.83
CA HIS A 345 -10.01 -28.66 -16.97
C HIS A 345 -10.74 -28.16 -18.22
N LYS A 346 -10.71 -26.86 -18.46
CA LYS A 346 -11.33 -26.18 -19.60
C LYS A 346 -10.44 -26.23 -20.83
N TRP A 347 -10.10 -27.46 -21.24
CA TRP A 347 -9.06 -27.72 -22.25
C TRP A 347 -9.36 -27.10 -23.59
N ARG A 348 -10.59 -27.24 -24.09
CA ARG A 348 -10.99 -26.69 -25.41
C ARG A 348 -10.99 -25.18 -25.40
N GLU A 349 -11.53 -24.57 -24.33
CA GLU A 349 -11.54 -23.13 -24.15
C GLU A 349 -10.10 -22.58 -24.08
N LEU A 350 -9.20 -23.28 -23.36
CA LEU A 350 -7.79 -22.92 -23.26
C LEU A 350 -7.10 -22.95 -24.62
N LEU A 351 -7.29 -24.03 -25.42
CA LEU A 351 -6.73 -24.14 -26.77
C LEU A 351 -7.27 -23.10 -27.74
N GLY A 352 -8.47 -22.59 -27.49
CA GLY A 352 -9.10 -21.51 -28.27
C GLY A 352 -8.62 -20.10 -27.92
N LEU A 353 -7.79 -19.93 -26.88
CA LEU A 353 -7.25 -18.61 -26.52
C LEU A 353 -6.23 -18.12 -27.55
N THR A 354 -6.25 -16.84 -27.85
CA THR A 354 -5.23 -16.21 -28.70
C THR A 354 -3.87 -16.25 -27.99
N PRO A 355 -2.81 -16.81 -28.60
CA PRO A 355 -1.50 -16.83 -27.98
C PRO A 355 -0.96 -15.42 -27.69
N PRO A 356 -0.30 -15.20 -26.57
CA PRO A 356 0.41 -13.94 -26.34
C PRO A 356 1.57 -13.78 -27.31
N ALA A 357 2.01 -12.54 -27.54
CA ALA A 357 3.13 -12.24 -28.46
C ALA A 357 4.43 -12.97 -28.07
N ARG A 358 4.62 -13.25 -26.79
CA ARG A 358 5.74 -14.01 -26.24
C ARG A 358 5.22 -15.01 -25.20
N PRO A 359 4.85 -16.24 -25.62
CA PRO A 359 4.36 -17.26 -24.71
C PRO A 359 5.40 -17.60 -23.64
N ASP A 360 5.06 -17.43 -22.38
CA ASP A 360 5.87 -17.82 -21.23
C ASP A 360 5.78 -19.32 -20.93
N VAL A 361 6.48 -19.79 -19.91
CA VAL A 361 6.50 -21.20 -19.51
C VAL A 361 5.11 -21.66 -19.05
N ARG A 362 4.31 -20.81 -18.40
CA ARG A 362 2.97 -21.15 -17.90
C ARG A 362 2.01 -21.38 -19.06
N TRP A 363 2.02 -20.49 -20.04
CA TRP A 363 1.22 -20.64 -21.26
C TRP A 363 1.55 -21.95 -21.98
N ARG A 364 2.85 -22.21 -22.24
CA ARG A 364 3.31 -23.42 -22.94
C ARG A 364 2.94 -24.68 -22.18
N PHE A 365 3.09 -24.70 -20.87
CA PHE A 365 2.69 -25.82 -20.01
C PHE A 365 1.18 -26.05 -20.10
N ALA A 366 0.38 -24.99 -19.98
CA ALA A 366 -1.07 -25.10 -20.02
C ALA A 366 -1.57 -25.64 -21.36
N HIS A 367 -1.03 -25.15 -22.47
CA HIS A 367 -1.36 -25.64 -23.81
C HIS A 367 -0.92 -27.08 -24.03
N ALA A 368 0.26 -27.47 -23.60
CA ALA A 368 0.71 -28.87 -23.67
C ALA A 368 -0.20 -29.81 -22.89
N MET A 369 -0.62 -29.41 -21.68
CA MET A 369 -1.58 -30.17 -20.87
C MET A 369 -2.93 -30.28 -21.57
N ALA A 370 -3.43 -29.20 -22.16
CA ALA A 370 -4.71 -29.20 -22.87
C ALA A 370 -4.65 -30.08 -24.13
N SER A 371 -3.60 -29.98 -24.94
CA SER A 371 -3.38 -30.83 -26.12
C SER A 371 -3.33 -32.32 -25.73
N ALA A 372 -2.57 -32.65 -24.71
CA ALA A 372 -2.50 -34.04 -24.20
C ALA A 372 -3.89 -34.55 -23.72
N ALA A 373 -4.65 -33.70 -23.05
CA ALA A 373 -5.98 -34.07 -22.52
C ALA A 373 -7.06 -34.22 -23.61
N THR A 374 -6.93 -33.49 -24.74
CA THR A 374 -7.87 -33.57 -25.87
C THR A 374 -7.45 -34.56 -26.96
N GLY A 375 -6.22 -35.08 -26.91
CA GLY A 375 -5.65 -35.94 -27.94
C GLY A 375 -5.17 -35.18 -29.19
N ASP A 376 -5.11 -33.86 -29.14
CA ASP A 376 -4.50 -33.02 -30.18
C ASP A 376 -2.98 -33.07 -30.05
N GLN A 377 -2.29 -33.60 -31.05
CA GLN A 377 -0.80 -33.71 -31.11
C GLN A 377 -0.21 -32.56 -31.91
#